data_55e1865bc1383e14bf68073303fffc62
#
_entry.id   55e1865bc1383e14bf68073303fffc62
#
_cell.length_a   1.000
_cell.length_b   1.000
_cell.length_c   1.000
_cell.angle_alpha   90.00
_cell.angle_beta   90.00
_cell.angle_gamma   90.00
#
_symmetry.space_group_name_H-M   'P 1'
#
loop_
_entity.id
_entity.type
_entity.pdbx_description
1 polymer ?
#
loop_
_entity_poly.entity_id
_entity_poly.type
_entity_poly.pdbx_seq_one_letter_code
_entity_poly.pdbx_strand_id
1 'polypeptide(L)'
;RANYEGAKVVFIGPCIAKKLEVKRVEDTADYAITFEELAAMFDAQGINVMDPAEKEQDGSRPGKNFAQSGGVAAAVSRVLDEGGFEKPFSAVECNGATECKKFLMIMNAGKLPETILEGMACEGGCVAGPGGVETLQKLLKMRTKLLAEADNRGITENVNSLHDFSGISMTAHRKQL
;
A
#
# COMPACT_ATOMS: atom_id res chain seq x y z
N ARG A 1 -2.98 -13.54 11.15
CA ARG A 1 -3.69 -14.45 12.06
C ARG A 1 -2.99 -15.80 12.17
N ALA A 2 -2.37 -16.30 11.11
CA ALA A 2 -1.63 -17.55 11.17
C ALA A 2 -0.52 -17.54 12.24
N ASN A 3 0.13 -16.40 12.44
CA ASN A 3 1.23 -16.25 13.40
C ASN A 3 0.79 -15.75 14.78
N TYR A 4 -0.45 -15.24 14.89
CA TYR A 4 -0.97 -14.62 16.11
C TYR A 4 -2.41 -15.06 16.32
N GLU A 5 -2.59 -16.24 16.95
CA GLU A 5 -3.90 -16.79 17.24
C GLU A 5 -4.72 -15.83 18.11
N GLY A 6 -5.99 -15.63 17.76
CA GLY A 6 -6.90 -14.73 18.47
C GLY A 6 -6.63 -13.23 18.28
N ALA A 7 -5.62 -12.83 17.52
CA ALA A 7 -5.32 -11.42 17.27
C ALA A 7 -6.44 -10.73 16.47
N LYS A 8 -6.76 -9.49 16.87
CA LYS A 8 -7.59 -8.59 16.09
C LYS A 8 -6.74 -7.83 15.09
N VAL A 9 -7.14 -7.86 13.84
CA VAL A 9 -6.45 -7.17 12.75
C VAL A 9 -7.12 -5.84 12.47
N VAL A 10 -6.37 -4.76 12.56
CA VAL A 10 -6.85 -3.40 12.30
C VAL A 10 -6.10 -2.83 11.10
N PHE A 11 -6.84 -2.47 10.05
CA PHE A 11 -6.30 -1.68 8.94
C PHE A 11 -6.27 -0.20 9.36
N ILE A 12 -5.12 0.44 9.22
CA ILE A 12 -4.94 1.88 9.47
C ILE A 12 -4.50 2.54 8.17
N GLY A 13 -5.25 3.56 7.71
CA GLY A 13 -4.88 4.25 6.49
C GLY A 13 -5.92 5.28 6.04
N PRO A 14 -5.60 6.14 5.04
CA PRO A 14 -6.46 7.26 4.65
C PRO A 14 -7.67 6.84 3.80
N CYS A 15 -7.95 5.54 3.67
CA CYS A 15 -8.95 5.01 2.75
C CYS A 15 -10.28 4.71 3.44
N ILE A 16 -11.34 5.46 3.12
CA ILE A 16 -12.70 5.20 3.63
C ILE A 16 -13.35 3.95 3.01
N ALA A 17 -12.97 3.55 1.79
CA ALA A 17 -13.49 2.34 1.16
C ALA A 17 -13.11 1.07 1.94
N LYS A 18 -12.00 1.07 2.67
CA LYS A 18 -11.58 -0.02 3.54
C LYS A 18 -12.57 -0.29 4.68
N LYS A 19 -13.29 0.73 5.16
CA LYS A 19 -14.36 0.55 6.16
C LYS A 19 -15.51 -0.31 5.63
N LEU A 20 -15.81 -0.21 4.34
CA LEU A 20 -16.82 -1.04 3.71
C LEU A 20 -16.27 -2.43 3.36
N GLU A 21 -15.02 -2.51 2.93
CA GLU A 21 -14.36 -3.76 2.60
C GLU A 21 -14.32 -4.71 3.80
N VAL A 22 -13.89 -4.24 4.98
CA VAL A 22 -13.86 -5.07 6.19
C VAL A 22 -15.25 -5.53 6.67
N LYS A 23 -16.32 -4.86 6.25
CA LYS A 23 -17.70 -5.27 6.55
C LYS A 23 -18.25 -6.29 5.56
N ARG A 24 -17.74 -6.31 4.33
CA ARG A 24 -18.29 -7.11 3.22
C ARG A 24 -17.46 -8.31 2.84
N VAL A 25 -16.16 -8.26 3.11
CA VAL A 25 -15.23 -9.30 2.70
C VAL A 25 -14.70 -10.02 3.93
N GLU A 26 -15.05 -11.30 4.03
CA GLU A 26 -14.55 -12.16 5.10
C GLU A 26 -13.01 -12.32 5.01
N ASP A 27 -12.37 -12.62 6.13
CA ASP A 27 -10.93 -12.89 6.24
C ASP A 27 -9.98 -11.74 5.86
N THR A 28 -10.50 -10.51 5.81
CA THR A 28 -9.68 -9.30 5.72
C THR A 28 -9.25 -8.80 7.11
N ALA A 29 -9.38 -7.53 7.41
CA ALA A 29 -9.20 -7.00 8.76
C ALA A 29 -10.52 -7.06 9.56
N ASP A 30 -10.42 -7.05 10.89
CA ASP A 30 -11.60 -6.94 11.77
C ASP A 30 -12.14 -5.51 11.81
N TYR A 31 -11.23 -4.52 11.72
CA TYR A 31 -11.55 -3.10 11.79
C TYR A 31 -10.76 -2.32 10.75
N ALA A 32 -11.28 -1.15 10.37
CA ALA A 32 -10.58 -0.16 9.59
C ALA A 32 -10.76 1.21 10.21
N ILE A 33 -9.66 1.91 10.49
CA ILE A 33 -9.63 3.28 11.00
C ILE A 33 -8.85 4.18 10.05
N THR A 34 -9.28 5.44 9.94
CA THR A 34 -8.59 6.45 9.13
C THR A 34 -7.45 7.10 9.91
N PHE A 35 -6.59 7.84 9.22
CA PHE A 35 -5.56 8.62 9.91
C PHE A 35 -6.16 9.74 10.77
N GLU A 36 -7.30 10.33 10.37
CA GLU A 36 -8.02 11.30 11.20
C GLU A 36 -8.53 10.67 12.50
N GLU A 37 -9.11 9.47 12.40
CA GLU A 37 -9.57 8.74 13.60
C GLU A 37 -8.40 8.32 14.50
N LEU A 38 -7.28 7.89 13.92
CA LEU A 38 -6.07 7.58 14.69
C LEU A 38 -5.50 8.82 15.37
N ALA A 39 -5.47 9.97 14.69
CA ALA A 39 -5.04 11.24 15.27
C ALA A 39 -5.92 11.63 16.48
N ALA A 40 -7.25 11.51 16.33
CA ALA A 40 -8.16 11.76 17.44
C ALA A 40 -7.96 10.80 18.63
N MET A 41 -7.60 9.55 18.38
CA MET A 41 -7.26 8.59 19.43
C MET A 41 -5.97 9.00 20.17
N PHE A 42 -4.95 9.45 19.44
CA PHE A 42 -3.70 9.95 20.03
C PHE A 42 -3.94 11.19 20.87
N ASP A 43 -4.69 12.17 20.38
CA ASP A 43 -5.08 13.36 21.12
C ASP A 43 -5.81 13.02 22.43
N ALA A 44 -6.76 12.08 22.36
CA ALA A 44 -7.52 11.63 23.52
C ALA A 44 -6.65 10.94 24.60
N GLN A 45 -5.53 10.35 24.18
CA GLN A 45 -4.56 9.69 25.08
C GLN A 45 -3.37 10.60 25.46
N GLY A 46 -3.34 11.83 24.96
CA GLY A 46 -2.20 12.75 25.20
C GLY A 46 -0.90 12.30 24.52
N ILE A 47 -0.99 11.49 23.46
CA ILE A 47 0.17 11.00 22.72
C ILE A 47 0.57 12.06 21.68
N ASN A 48 1.79 12.56 21.80
CA ASN A 48 2.37 13.47 20.83
C ASN A 48 3.11 12.65 19.73
N VAL A 49 2.59 12.66 18.52
CA VAL A 49 3.17 11.92 17.36
C VAL A 49 4.54 12.46 16.92
N MET A 50 4.97 13.61 17.43
CA MET A 50 6.29 14.18 17.15
C MET A 50 7.37 13.71 18.12
N ASP A 51 6.99 12.99 19.18
CA ASP A 51 7.95 12.42 20.10
C ASP A 51 8.76 11.31 19.39
N PRO A 52 10.07 11.21 19.66
CA PRO A 52 10.91 10.20 19.01
C PRO A 52 10.38 8.79 19.28
N ALA A 53 10.35 7.97 18.23
CA ALA A 53 10.04 6.55 18.38
C ALA A 53 11.20 5.81 19.06
N GLU A 54 10.88 4.85 19.93
CA GLU A 54 11.89 4.02 20.59
C GLU A 54 12.63 3.09 19.60
N LYS A 55 12.00 2.77 18.47
CA LYS A 55 12.57 1.97 17.39
C LYS A 55 12.24 2.57 16.04
N GLU A 56 13.27 2.79 15.24
CA GLU A 56 13.11 3.07 13.82
C GLU A 56 12.71 1.79 13.07
N GLN A 57 11.74 1.90 12.18
CA GLN A 57 11.37 0.82 11.29
C GLN A 57 12.12 0.93 9.96
N ASP A 58 12.93 -0.06 9.66
CA ASP A 58 13.66 -0.23 8.41
C ASP A 58 12.76 -0.76 7.30
N GLY A 59 11.85 0.07 6.80
CA GLY A 59 11.09 -0.28 5.60
C GLY A 59 11.89 0.04 4.34
N SER A 60 11.93 -0.88 3.38
CA SER A 60 12.56 -0.64 2.09
C SER A 60 11.93 0.54 1.35
N ARG A 61 12.73 1.22 0.52
CA ARG A 61 12.24 2.32 -0.32
C ARG A 61 11.05 1.93 -1.20
N PRO A 62 11.06 0.79 -1.93
CA PRO A 62 9.89 0.32 -2.66
C PRO A 62 8.68 0.09 -1.76
N GLY A 63 8.85 -0.54 -0.59
CA GLY A 63 7.76 -0.77 0.37
C GLY A 63 7.14 0.53 0.87
N LYS A 64 7.95 1.51 1.24
CA LYS A 64 7.49 2.84 1.65
C LYS A 64 6.76 3.60 0.54
N ASN A 65 6.96 3.23 -0.73
CA ASN A 65 6.34 3.89 -1.89
C ASN A 65 4.98 3.30 -2.30
N PHE A 66 4.55 2.18 -1.77
CA PHE A 66 3.33 1.45 -2.17
C PHE A 66 2.05 2.29 -2.17
N ALA A 67 1.94 3.26 -1.28
CA ALA A 67 0.73 4.08 -1.16
C ALA A 67 0.63 5.22 -2.18
N GLN A 68 1.65 5.45 -2.99
CA GLN A 68 1.67 6.44 -4.06
C GLN A 68 1.36 5.78 -5.40
N SER A 69 0.73 6.52 -6.33
CA SER A 69 0.48 6.05 -7.70
C SER A 69 1.82 5.70 -8.37
N GLY A 70 1.88 4.55 -9.03
CA GLY A 70 3.10 3.97 -9.60
C GLY A 70 3.96 3.16 -8.60
N GLY A 71 3.65 3.23 -7.31
CA GLY A 71 4.47 2.60 -6.27
C GLY A 71 4.43 1.08 -6.28
N VAL A 72 3.27 0.49 -6.56
CA VAL A 72 3.12 -0.97 -6.65
C VAL A 72 3.78 -1.49 -7.93
N ALA A 73 3.55 -0.83 -9.07
CA ALA A 73 4.18 -1.18 -10.33
C ALA A 73 5.71 -1.14 -10.24
N ALA A 74 6.25 -0.08 -9.63
CA ALA A 74 7.70 0.05 -9.40
C ALA A 74 8.25 -1.06 -8.50
N ALA A 75 7.51 -1.46 -7.46
CA ALA A 75 7.94 -2.55 -6.58
C ALA A 75 7.91 -3.91 -7.30
N VAL A 76 6.88 -4.18 -8.12
CA VAL A 76 6.81 -5.39 -8.95
C VAL A 76 7.99 -5.45 -9.92
N SER A 77 8.26 -4.34 -10.65
CA SER A 77 9.43 -4.26 -11.54
C SER A 77 10.72 -4.59 -10.79
N ARG A 78 10.91 -3.99 -9.62
CA ARG A 78 12.10 -4.22 -8.80
C ARG A 78 12.29 -5.69 -8.39
N VAL A 79 11.21 -6.37 -7.98
CA VAL A 79 11.27 -7.81 -7.63
C VAL A 79 11.62 -8.66 -8.85
N LEU A 80 11.07 -8.33 -10.02
CA LEU A 80 11.37 -9.05 -11.27
C LEU A 80 12.84 -8.86 -11.66
N ASP A 81 13.37 -7.64 -11.54
CA ASP A 81 14.79 -7.34 -11.81
C ASP A 81 15.71 -8.12 -10.85
N GLU A 82 15.39 -8.14 -9.54
CA GLU A 82 16.14 -8.88 -8.52
C GLU A 82 16.09 -10.39 -8.73
N GLY A 83 14.98 -10.91 -9.25
CA GLY A 83 14.79 -12.32 -9.58
C GLY A 83 15.38 -12.76 -10.91
N GLY A 84 15.95 -11.85 -11.70
CA GLY A 84 16.53 -12.14 -13.02
C GLY A 84 15.50 -12.58 -14.06
N PHE A 85 14.25 -12.10 -13.98
CA PHE A 85 13.22 -12.43 -14.97
C PHE A 85 13.46 -11.67 -16.28
N GLU A 86 13.71 -12.40 -17.35
CA GLU A 86 14.00 -11.84 -18.68
C GLU A 86 12.76 -11.38 -19.46
N LYS A 87 11.55 -11.65 -18.98
CA LYS A 87 10.33 -11.24 -19.68
C LYS A 87 10.13 -9.74 -19.59
N PRO A 88 9.80 -9.07 -20.70
CA PRO A 88 9.53 -7.65 -20.69
C PRO A 88 8.35 -7.37 -19.74
N PHE A 89 8.58 -6.47 -18.78
CA PHE A 89 7.59 -5.96 -17.87
C PHE A 89 7.26 -4.53 -18.27
N SER A 90 5.98 -4.25 -18.41
CA SER A 90 5.48 -2.90 -18.62
C SER A 90 4.23 -2.68 -17.78
N ALA A 91 4.06 -1.49 -17.24
CA ALA A 91 2.93 -1.13 -16.43
C ALA A 91 2.25 0.13 -16.94
N VAL A 92 0.92 0.16 -16.89
CA VAL A 92 0.17 1.41 -16.94
C VAL A 92 -0.27 1.76 -15.52
N GLU A 93 0.03 2.99 -15.12
CA GLU A 93 -0.29 3.54 -13.81
C GLU A 93 -1.50 4.46 -13.94
N CYS A 94 -2.63 4.04 -13.37
CA CYS A 94 -3.86 4.82 -13.42
C CYS A 94 -3.98 5.65 -12.14
N ASN A 95 -3.98 6.95 -12.31
CA ASN A 95 -4.04 7.93 -11.23
C ASN A 95 -5.44 8.57 -11.15
N GLY A 96 -6.25 8.06 -10.25
CA GLY A 96 -7.64 8.46 -10.10
C GLY A 96 -8.64 7.52 -10.75
N ALA A 97 -9.88 7.51 -10.25
CA ALA A 97 -10.94 6.61 -10.68
C ALA A 97 -11.29 6.72 -12.17
N THR A 98 -11.18 7.93 -12.73
CA THR A 98 -11.48 8.17 -14.16
C THR A 98 -10.49 7.45 -15.07
N GLU A 99 -9.20 7.53 -14.77
CA GLU A 99 -8.18 6.81 -15.52
C GLU A 99 -8.31 5.29 -15.33
N CYS A 100 -8.54 4.83 -14.11
CA CYS A 100 -8.79 3.42 -13.82
C CYS A 100 -9.92 2.89 -14.71
N LYS A 101 -11.06 3.59 -14.78
CA LYS A 101 -12.19 3.20 -15.62
C LYS A 101 -11.80 3.13 -17.10
N LYS A 102 -11.11 4.16 -17.61
CA LYS A 102 -10.65 4.21 -19.00
C LYS A 102 -9.76 3.01 -19.36
N PHE A 103 -8.73 2.77 -18.58
CA PHE A 103 -7.77 1.70 -18.88
C PHE A 103 -8.35 0.30 -18.65
N LEU A 104 -9.25 0.12 -17.69
CA LEU A 104 -10.00 -1.14 -17.56
C LEU A 104 -10.87 -1.43 -18.78
N MET A 105 -11.47 -0.40 -19.40
CA MET A 105 -12.21 -0.59 -20.67
C MET A 105 -11.29 -0.98 -21.81
N ILE A 106 -10.10 -0.38 -21.93
CA ILE A 106 -9.08 -0.73 -22.93
C ILE A 106 -8.60 -2.16 -22.72
N MET A 107 -8.34 -2.55 -21.47
CA MET A 107 -7.94 -3.90 -21.11
C MET A 107 -9.03 -4.93 -21.44
N ASN A 108 -10.29 -4.64 -21.12
CA ASN A 108 -11.42 -5.52 -21.46
C ASN A 108 -11.64 -5.68 -22.96
N ALA A 109 -11.24 -4.69 -23.75
CA ALA A 109 -11.25 -4.75 -25.21
C ALA A 109 -10.03 -5.50 -25.82
N GLY A 110 -9.13 -6.04 -24.98
CA GLY A 110 -7.90 -6.71 -25.42
C GLY A 110 -6.88 -5.78 -26.09
N LYS A 111 -6.96 -4.48 -25.83
CA LYS A 111 -6.12 -3.45 -26.48
C LYS A 111 -5.06 -2.85 -25.56
N LEU A 112 -4.90 -3.37 -24.34
CA LEU A 112 -3.86 -2.92 -23.41
C LEU A 112 -2.57 -3.68 -23.77
N PRO A 113 -1.52 -3.01 -24.23
CA PRO A 113 -0.25 -3.64 -24.55
C PRO A 113 0.60 -3.94 -23.30
N GLU A 114 0.34 -3.24 -22.19
CA GLU A 114 1.07 -3.39 -20.96
C GLU A 114 0.72 -4.70 -20.24
N THR A 115 1.72 -5.22 -19.49
CA THR A 115 1.60 -6.49 -18.78
C THR A 115 0.75 -6.36 -17.51
N ILE A 116 0.81 -5.21 -16.86
CA ILE A 116 0.11 -4.90 -15.60
C ILE A 116 -0.61 -3.54 -15.70
N LEU A 117 -1.79 -3.48 -15.09
CA LEU A 117 -2.50 -2.24 -14.82
C LEU A 117 -2.49 -2.02 -13.31
N GLU A 118 -1.84 -0.96 -12.84
CA GLU A 118 -1.98 -0.45 -11.49
C GLU A 118 -3.08 0.59 -11.44
N GLY A 119 -4.09 0.41 -10.58
CA GLY A 119 -5.19 1.34 -10.43
C GLY A 119 -5.26 1.94 -9.04
N MET A 120 -5.07 3.25 -8.93
CA MET A 120 -5.28 4.02 -7.70
C MET A 120 -6.52 4.91 -7.86
N ALA A 121 -7.57 4.64 -7.08
CA ALA A 121 -8.83 5.40 -7.18
C ALA A 121 -8.70 6.86 -6.72
N CYS A 122 -7.78 7.15 -5.80
CA CYS A 122 -7.47 8.51 -5.36
C CYS A 122 -6.34 9.09 -6.23
N GLU A 123 -6.47 10.34 -6.66
CA GLU A 123 -5.39 11.06 -7.34
C GLU A 123 -4.19 11.25 -6.40
N GLY A 124 -3.01 10.89 -6.87
CA GLY A 124 -1.78 10.83 -6.06
C GLY A 124 -1.55 9.49 -5.36
N GLY A 125 -2.51 8.56 -5.46
CA GLY A 125 -2.47 7.26 -4.81
C GLY A 125 -3.20 7.21 -3.46
N CYS A 126 -3.13 6.07 -2.80
CA CYS A 126 -3.80 5.84 -1.52
C CYS A 126 -3.36 6.84 -0.43
N VAL A 127 -2.13 7.35 -0.50
CA VAL A 127 -1.62 8.36 0.44
C VAL A 127 -2.49 9.61 0.49
N ALA A 128 -3.16 9.96 -0.61
CA ALA A 128 -4.08 11.10 -0.73
C ALA A 128 -5.55 10.73 -0.48
N GLY A 129 -5.80 9.60 0.16
CA GLY A 129 -7.16 9.17 0.49
C GLY A 129 -7.90 10.15 1.40
N PRO A 130 -9.25 10.16 1.34
CA PRO A 130 -10.07 11.18 2.00
C PRO A 130 -10.04 11.15 3.55
N GLY A 131 -9.52 10.11 4.17
CA GLY A 131 -9.30 10.02 5.62
C GLY A 131 -7.88 10.39 6.04
N GLY A 132 -7.15 11.12 5.18
CA GLY A 132 -5.84 11.70 5.48
C GLY A 132 -5.95 13.01 6.22
N VAL A 133 -4.85 13.42 6.90
CA VAL A 133 -4.80 14.64 7.72
C VAL A 133 -4.11 15.81 7.03
N GLU A 134 -3.61 15.62 5.80
CA GLU A 134 -2.83 16.62 5.07
C GLU A 134 -3.20 16.70 3.57
N THR A 135 -2.85 17.82 2.94
CA THR A 135 -3.04 18.00 1.51
C THR A 135 -2.08 17.15 0.68
N LEU A 136 -2.49 16.75 -0.54
CA LEU A 136 -1.65 15.97 -1.45
C LEU A 136 -0.27 16.61 -1.68
N GLN A 137 -0.21 17.93 -1.92
CA GLN A 137 1.07 18.62 -2.17
C GLN A 137 2.03 18.51 -0.99
N LYS A 138 1.53 18.67 0.24
CA LYS A 138 2.31 18.56 1.46
C LYS A 138 2.77 17.12 1.69
N LEU A 139 1.88 16.15 1.47
CA LEU A 139 2.19 14.73 1.56
C LEU A 139 3.28 14.32 0.58
N LEU A 140 3.21 14.73 -0.69
CA LEU A 140 4.23 14.40 -1.69
C LEU A 140 5.61 14.97 -1.31
N LYS A 141 5.64 16.21 -0.77
CA LYS A 141 6.90 16.81 -0.29
C LYS A 141 7.47 16.06 0.92
N MET A 142 6.64 15.68 1.88
CA MET A 142 7.07 14.90 3.03
C MET A 142 7.58 13.51 2.62
N ARG A 143 6.89 12.87 1.69
CA ARG A 143 7.29 11.55 1.17
C ARG A 143 8.64 11.59 0.44
N THR A 144 8.93 12.64 -0.31
CA THR A 144 10.23 12.79 -0.96
C THR A 144 11.37 12.70 0.06
N LYS A 145 11.22 13.35 1.21
CA LYS A 145 12.19 13.25 2.31
C LYS A 145 12.25 11.83 2.88
N LEU A 146 11.09 11.26 3.22
CA LEU A 146 11.00 9.90 3.77
C LEU A 146 11.64 8.85 2.85
N LEU A 147 11.44 8.98 1.54
CA LEU A 147 12.02 8.06 0.56
C LEU A 147 13.53 8.28 0.35
N ALA A 148 14.03 9.51 0.58
CA ALA A 148 15.47 9.78 0.54
C ALA A 148 16.22 9.11 1.71
N GLU A 149 15.58 8.97 2.85
CA GLU A 149 16.11 8.34 4.08
C GLU A 149 15.79 6.84 4.16
N ALA A 150 15.03 6.30 3.20
CA ALA A 150 14.61 4.91 3.21
C ALA A 150 15.77 3.96 2.87
N ASP A 151 15.70 2.75 3.40
CA ASP A 151 16.62 1.66 3.11
C ASP A 151 16.66 1.34 1.60
N ASN A 152 17.85 1.32 1.03
CA ASN A 152 18.09 1.04 -0.38
C ASN A 152 18.38 -0.44 -0.68
N ARG A 153 18.35 -1.32 0.31
CA ARG A 153 18.44 -2.77 0.08
C ARG A 153 17.37 -3.23 -0.90
N GLY A 154 17.62 -4.35 -1.57
CA GLY A 154 16.63 -5.01 -2.40
C GLY A 154 15.38 -5.40 -1.59
N ILE A 155 14.25 -5.58 -2.28
CA ILE A 155 12.99 -5.98 -1.61
C ILE A 155 13.17 -7.35 -0.95
N THR A 156 13.76 -8.31 -1.66
CA THR A 156 13.96 -9.67 -1.17
C THR A 156 14.87 -9.69 0.05
N GLU A 157 15.98 -8.94 0.03
CA GLU A 157 16.90 -8.83 1.15
C GLU A 157 16.23 -8.17 2.37
N ASN A 158 15.49 -7.08 2.16
CA ASN A 158 14.79 -6.37 3.23
C ASN A 158 13.72 -7.25 3.88
N VAL A 159 12.89 -7.94 3.08
CA VAL A 159 11.85 -8.84 3.58
C VAL A 159 12.46 -9.98 4.41
N ASN A 160 13.51 -10.62 3.89
CA ASN A 160 14.17 -11.74 4.59
C ASN A 160 14.85 -11.30 5.90
N SER A 161 15.26 -10.04 6.00
CA SER A 161 15.88 -9.52 7.23
C SER A 161 14.88 -9.18 8.33
N LEU A 162 13.60 -8.95 7.97
CA LEU A 162 12.58 -8.48 8.91
C LEU A 162 11.75 -9.62 9.51
N HIS A 163 11.33 -10.58 8.70
CA HIS A 163 10.39 -11.62 9.11
C HIS A 163 10.59 -12.90 8.30
N ASP A 164 10.39 -14.05 8.96
CA ASP A 164 10.22 -15.32 8.27
C ASP A 164 8.75 -15.48 7.84
N PHE A 165 8.53 -15.38 6.53
CA PHE A 165 7.22 -15.61 5.91
C PHE A 165 7.08 -17.03 5.34
N SER A 166 8.05 -17.92 5.60
CA SER A 166 7.96 -19.31 5.15
C SER A 166 6.72 -19.99 5.73
N GLY A 167 5.99 -20.69 4.90
CA GLY A 167 4.74 -21.35 5.31
C GLY A 167 3.49 -20.45 5.36
N ILE A 168 3.59 -19.14 5.09
CA ILE A 168 2.45 -18.24 5.01
C ILE A 168 1.98 -18.14 3.56
N SER A 169 0.72 -18.54 3.31
CA SER A 169 0.10 -18.29 2.01
C SER A 169 -0.26 -16.81 1.87
N MET A 170 0.28 -16.14 0.85
CA MET A 170 -0.09 -14.78 0.47
C MET A 170 -1.26 -14.75 -0.52
N THR A 171 -1.85 -15.92 -0.85
CA THR A 171 -2.98 -16.02 -1.77
C THR A 171 -4.28 -15.76 -1.02
N ALA A 172 -4.99 -14.70 -1.41
CA ALA A 172 -6.34 -14.43 -0.91
C ALA A 172 -7.38 -15.02 -1.87
N HIS A 173 -8.22 -15.92 -1.38
CA HIS A 173 -9.38 -16.41 -2.13
C HIS A 173 -10.57 -15.51 -1.83
N ARG A 174 -10.94 -14.62 -2.75
CA ARG A 174 -12.21 -13.91 -2.65
C ARG A 174 -13.33 -14.88 -3.02
N LYS A 175 -14.28 -15.11 -2.12
CA LYS A 175 -15.58 -15.65 -2.52
C LYS A 175 -16.19 -14.66 -3.52
N GLN A 176 -16.67 -15.17 -4.65
CA GLN A 176 -17.35 -14.34 -5.66
C GLN A 176 -18.51 -13.59 -4.98
N LEU A 177 -18.55 -12.26 -5.18
CA LEU A 177 -19.64 -11.39 -4.77
C LEU A 177 -20.90 -11.72 -5.54
#